data_29421bf225cd662b41575d0fbb856236
#
_entry.id   29421bf225cd662b41575d0fbb856236
#
_cell.length_a   1.000
_cell.length_b   1.000
_cell.length_c   1.000
_cell.angle_alpha   90.00
_cell.angle_beta   90.00
_cell.angle_gamma   90.00
#
_symmetry.space_group_name_H-M   'P 1'
#
loop_
_entity.id
_entity.type
_entity.pdbx_description
1 polymer ?
#
loop_
_entity_poly.entity_id
_entity_poly.type
_entity_poly.pdbx_seq_one_letter_code
_entity_poly.pdbx_strand_id
1 'polypeptide(L)'
;MDLGANASALEKEIGPEQFPVNEHYFGLVNFGNTCYCNSVLQALYFCRPFREKVLAYKVQPRKKESLLTCLSDLFNSIATQKKKVGVIPPKKFISRLRKENELFDNYMQQDAHEFLNYLLNTIADLLQEEKKQEKQNGKLQNGSVRSEDHQKPRPTWVHEIFQGTLTNETRCLNCETVSSKDEDFLDLSVDVEQNTSITHCLRGFSNTETLCSECKYYCEQCRSKQEAQKRMRVKKLPMILALHLKRFKYMDQLHRYTKLSYRVVFPLELRLFNTSGDATNPDRLYDLVAVVVHCGSGPNRGHYITIVKSHGFWLLFDDDIVEKIDAQAIEEFYGLTSDISKNSESGYILFYQSRD
;
A
#
# COMPACT_ATOMS: atom_id res chain seq x y z
N MET A 1 18.76 -26.61 0.67
CA MET A 1 19.53 -25.48 0.09
C MET A 1 20.19 -24.73 1.23
N ASP A 2 21.44 -24.49 1.12
CA ASP A 2 22.23 -23.85 2.18
C ASP A 2 21.93 -22.36 2.24
N LEU A 3 21.16 -21.93 3.25
CA LEU A 3 20.76 -20.53 3.47
C LEU A 3 21.96 -19.58 3.60
N GLY A 4 23.11 -20.09 4.03
CA GLY A 4 24.35 -19.34 4.12
C GLY A 4 24.99 -19.00 2.77
N ALA A 5 24.80 -19.84 1.76
CA ALA A 5 25.36 -19.63 0.43
C ALA A 5 24.70 -18.46 -0.33
N ASN A 6 23.37 -18.29 -0.20
CA ASN A 6 22.63 -17.18 -0.82
C ASN A 6 22.96 -15.83 -0.16
N ALA A 7 23.08 -15.80 1.16
CA ALA A 7 23.47 -14.60 1.90
C ALA A 7 24.88 -14.12 1.49
N SER A 8 25.82 -15.04 1.37
CA SER A 8 27.19 -14.78 0.93
C SER A 8 27.26 -14.28 -0.52
N ALA A 9 26.39 -14.80 -1.41
CA ALA A 9 26.32 -14.37 -2.81
C ALA A 9 25.83 -12.92 -2.92
N LEU A 10 24.78 -12.53 -2.19
CA LEU A 10 24.27 -11.16 -2.20
C LEU A 10 25.30 -10.14 -1.71
N GLU A 11 26.00 -10.43 -0.63
CA GLU A 11 27.07 -9.57 -0.12
C GLU A 11 28.17 -9.34 -1.16
N LYS A 12 28.52 -10.37 -1.92
CA LYS A 12 29.52 -10.28 -3.00
C LYS A 12 29.01 -9.46 -4.18
N GLU A 13 27.72 -9.61 -4.58
CA GLU A 13 27.12 -8.86 -5.68
C GLU A 13 27.04 -7.36 -5.39
N ILE A 14 26.71 -6.99 -4.16
CA ILE A 14 26.65 -5.59 -3.72
C ILE A 14 28.07 -5.02 -3.58
N GLY A 15 28.99 -5.84 -3.11
CA GLY A 15 30.37 -5.45 -2.80
C GLY A 15 30.50 -4.73 -1.45
N PRO A 16 31.61 -4.95 -0.73
CA PRO A 16 31.79 -4.40 0.62
C PRO A 16 31.85 -2.87 0.65
N GLU A 17 32.29 -2.23 -0.45
CA GLU A 17 32.39 -0.77 -0.57
C GLU A 17 31.04 -0.10 -0.79
N GLN A 18 30.10 -0.78 -1.44
CA GLN A 18 28.76 -0.25 -1.76
C GLN A 18 27.71 -0.72 -0.78
N PHE A 19 28.03 -1.62 0.13
CA PHE A 19 27.06 -2.12 1.10
C PHE A 19 26.71 -1.01 2.10
N PRO A 20 25.41 -0.65 2.23
CA PRO A 20 25.03 0.46 3.09
C PRO A 20 25.34 0.18 4.54
N VAL A 21 25.86 1.19 5.22
CA VAL A 21 26.05 1.13 6.68
C VAL A 21 24.69 1.14 7.36
N ASN A 22 24.48 0.24 8.32
CA ASN A 22 23.24 0.11 9.09
C ASN A 22 22.03 -0.38 8.30
N GLU A 23 22.22 -0.97 7.12
CA GLU A 23 21.12 -1.62 6.38
C GLU A 23 21.23 -3.14 6.48
N HIS A 24 20.07 -3.79 6.54
CA HIS A 24 19.95 -5.24 6.67
C HIS A 24 18.97 -5.77 5.62
N TYR A 25 19.38 -6.82 4.92
CA TYR A 25 18.57 -7.46 3.88
C TYR A 25 18.26 -8.90 4.29
N PHE A 26 17.09 -9.10 4.86
CA PHE A 26 16.67 -10.39 5.41
C PHE A 26 15.45 -10.91 4.68
N GLY A 27 15.54 -12.11 4.11
CA GLY A 27 14.41 -12.85 3.63
C GLY A 27 13.50 -13.30 4.78
N LEU A 28 12.27 -13.65 4.46
CA LEU A 28 11.27 -14.14 5.40
C LEU A 28 10.83 -15.54 5.02
N VAL A 29 10.86 -16.45 5.99
CA VAL A 29 10.44 -17.85 5.78
C VAL A 29 8.95 -17.92 5.45
N ASN A 30 8.58 -18.76 4.48
CA ASN A 30 7.19 -19.03 4.13
C ASN A 30 6.60 -20.09 5.08
N PHE A 31 5.46 -19.79 5.68
CA PHE A 31 4.72 -20.67 6.60
C PHE A 31 3.39 -21.16 5.98
N GLY A 32 3.47 -21.87 4.86
CA GLY A 32 2.30 -22.38 4.17
C GLY A 32 1.52 -21.29 3.43
N ASN A 33 1.99 -20.94 2.24
CA ASN A 33 1.42 -19.90 1.36
C ASN A 33 1.32 -18.49 1.99
N THR A 34 2.31 -18.09 2.76
CA THR A 34 2.38 -16.73 3.37
C THR A 34 3.18 -15.73 2.55
N CYS A 35 3.45 -15.99 1.28
CA CYS A 35 4.17 -15.06 0.40
C CYS A 35 3.44 -13.73 0.22
N TYR A 36 2.11 -13.70 0.28
CA TYR A 36 1.32 -12.46 0.25
C TYR A 36 1.69 -11.55 1.44
N CYS A 37 1.90 -12.13 2.60
CA CYS A 37 2.30 -11.43 3.81
C CYS A 37 3.77 -11.01 3.73
N ASN A 38 4.66 -11.94 3.41
CA ASN A 38 6.10 -11.67 3.30
C ASN A 38 6.39 -10.54 2.33
N SER A 39 5.75 -10.54 1.15
CA SER A 39 5.94 -9.52 0.12
C SER A 39 5.50 -8.13 0.59
N VAL A 40 4.34 -8.02 1.23
CA VAL A 40 3.85 -6.74 1.76
C VAL A 40 4.73 -6.24 2.91
N LEU A 41 5.15 -7.11 3.81
CA LEU A 41 6.04 -6.73 4.92
C LEU A 41 7.40 -6.22 4.42
N GLN A 42 7.97 -6.84 3.39
CA GLN A 42 9.21 -6.36 2.77
C GLN A 42 9.02 -4.98 2.13
N ALA A 43 7.95 -4.78 1.38
CA ALA A 43 7.64 -3.48 0.78
C ALA A 43 7.52 -2.38 1.85
N LEU A 44 6.80 -2.64 2.91
CA LEU A 44 6.60 -1.69 4.02
C LEU A 44 7.88 -1.42 4.80
N TYR A 45 8.74 -2.42 4.96
CA TYR A 45 10.04 -2.23 5.62
C TYR A 45 10.92 -1.24 4.88
N PHE A 46 10.85 -1.18 3.56
CA PHE A 46 11.61 -0.25 2.73
C PHE A 46 10.87 1.07 2.45
N CYS A 47 9.67 1.24 2.96
CA CYS A 47 9.01 2.53 3.11
C CYS A 47 9.55 3.21 4.38
N ARG A 48 10.57 4.05 4.26
CA ARG A 48 11.29 4.63 5.40
C ARG A 48 10.41 5.28 6.46
N PRO A 49 9.47 6.17 6.11
CA PRO A 49 8.63 6.80 7.13
C PRO A 49 7.83 5.79 7.97
N PHE A 50 7.35 4.73 7.35
CA PHE A 50 6.64 3.65 8.04
C PHE A 50 7.58 2.82 8.91
N ARG A 51 8.74 2.41 8.35
CA ARG A 51 9.75 1.65 9.09
C ARG A 51 10.19 2.37 10.37
N GLU A 52 10.48 3.65 10.29
CA GLU A 52 10.92 4.47 11.43
C GLU A 52 9.86 4.51 12.54
N LYS A 53 8.60 4.67 12.20
CA LYS A 53 7.50 4.68 13.17
C LYS A 53 7.30 3.32 13.83
N VAL A 54 7.40 2.23 13.08
CA VAL A 54 7.28 0.87 13.61
C VAL A 54 8.46 0.53 14.52
N LEU A 55 9.69 0.88 14.11
CA LEU A 55 10.88 0.67 14.94
C LEU A 55 10.85 1.48 16.24
N ALA A 56 10.32 2.69 16.20
CA ALA A 56 10.19 3.58 17.36
C ALA A 56 9.02 3.21 18.28
N TYR A 57 8.12 2.34 17.84
CA TYR A 57 6.98 1.92 18.64
C TYR A 57 7.44 1.13 19.86
N LYS A 58 7.30 1.75 21.04
CA LYS A 58 7.71 1.13 22.31
C LYS A 58 6.56 0.35 22.90
N VAL A 59 6.78 -0.95 23.08
CA VAL A 59 5.86 -1.80 23.83
C VAL A 59 5.99 -1.44 25.30
N GLN A 60 4.93 -0.89 25.89
CA GLN A 60 4.88 -0.72 27.33
C GLN A 60 4.77 -2.08 28.03
N PRO A 61 5.45 -2.32 29.17
CA PRO A 61 5.50 -3.66 29.81
C PRO A 61 4.14 -4.27 30.18
N ARG A 62 3.07 -3.50 30.17
CA ARG A 62 1.71 -3.93 30.51
C ARG A 62 0.76 -3.98 29.30
N LYS A 63 1.24 -3.72 28.10
CA LYS A 63 0.39 -3.78 26.89
C LYS A 63 0.19 -5.21 26.45
N LYS A 64 -1.04 -5.50 26.09
CA LYS A 64 -1.44 -6.74 25.44
C LYS A 64 -0.68 -6.91 24.12
N GLU A 65 -0.28 -8.13 23.82
CA GLU A 65 0.22 -8.48 22.50
C GLU A 65 -0.80 -8.13 21.42
N SER A 66 -0.35 -7.49 20.35
CA SER A 66 -1.16 -7.07 19.21
C SER A 66 -0.40 -7.29 17.91
N LEU A 67 -1.09 -7.12 16.78
CA LEU A 67 -0.44 -7.20 15.48
C LEU A 67 0.67 -6.14 15.34
N LEU A 68 0.46 -4.94 15.89
CA LEU A 68 1.47 -3.87 15.89
C LEU A 68 2.69 -4.21 16.75
N THR A 69 2.51 -4.79 17.95
CA THR A 69 3.65 -5.20 18.77
C THR A 69 4.46 -6.30 18.08
N CYS A 70 3.79 -7.25 17.43
CA CYS A 70 4.46 -8.31 16.66
C CYS A 70 5.19 -7.76 15.44
N LEU A 71 4.62 -6.75 14.75
CA LEU A 71 5.28 -6.08 13.64
C LEU A 71 6.52 -5.31 14.10
N SER A 72 6.42 -4.59 15.21
CA SER A 72 7.55 -3.87 15.81
C SER A 72 8.67 -4.85 16.19
N ASP A 73 8.34 -5.97 16.82
CA ASP A 73 9.32 -7.01 17.16
C ASP A 73 10.01 -7.57 15.92
N LEU A 74 9.26 -7.82 14.83
CA LEU A 74 9.83 -8.33 13.58
C LEU A 74 10.77 -7.31 12.94
N PHE A 75 10.36 -6.04 12.82
CA PHE A 75 11.19 -4.98 12.23
C PHE A 75 12.43 -4.71 13.07
N ASN A 76 12.31 -4.69 14.38
CA ASN A 76 13.45 -4.56 15.28
C ASN A 76 14.40 -5.76 15.20
N SER A 77 13.86 -6.97 15.05
CA SER A 77 14.65 -8.18 14.81
C SER A 77 15.50 -8.09 13.54
N ILE A 78 14.93 -7.56 12.45
CA ILE A 78 15.67 -7.32 11.20
C ILE A 78 16.75 -6.25 11.42
N ALA A 79 16.39 -5.12 12.00
CA ALA A 79 17.26 -3.95 12.13
C ALA A 79 18.43 -4.16 13.09
N THR A 80 18.33 -5.09 14.02
CA THR A 80 19.34 -5.35 15.04
C THR A 80 20.20 -6.59 14.78
N GLN A 81 20.07 -7.22 13.63
CA GLN A 81 20.89 -8.37 13.26
C GLN A 81 22.37 -8.00 13.16
N LYS A 82 23.22 -8.89 13.62
CA LYS A 82 24.67 -8.73 13.50
C LYS A 82 25.14 -8.90 12.05
N LYS A 83 24.57 -9.87 11.35
CA LYS A 83 24.81 -10.07 9.92
C LYS A 83 24.02 -9.07 9.10
N LYS A 84 24.52 -8.67 7.95
CA LYS A 84 23.87 -7.75 7.03
C LYS A 84 22.84 -8.43 6.13
N VAL A 85 23.01 -9.72 5.89
CA VAL A 85 22.13 -10.53 5.03
C VAL A 85 21.81 -11.84 5.75
N GLY A 86 20.59 -12.30 5.61
CA GLY A 86 20.15 -13.56 6.21
C GLY A 86 18.67 -13.82 6.01
N VAL A 87 18.11 -14.66 6.87
CA VAL A 87 16.71 -15.07 6.85
C VAL A 87 16.14 -15.04 8.25
N ILE A 88 14.91 -14.57 8.38
CA ILE A 88 14.16 -14.56 9.64
C ILE A 88 12.84 -15.29 9.45
N PRO A 89 12.47 -16.21 10.36
CA PRO A 89 11.12 -16.76 10.39
C PRO A 89 10.15 -15.78 11.09
N PRO A 90 9.14 -15.22 10.40
CA PRO A 90 8.18 -14.29 11.01
C PRO A 90 7.08 -15.02 11.80
N LYS A 91 7.47 -15.98 12.62
CA LYS A 91 6.58 -16.89 13.37
C LYS A 91 5.54 -16.17 14.21
N LYS A 92 6.01 -15.25 15.04
CA LYS A 92 5.17 -14.53 16.01
C LYS A 92 4.15 -13.66 15.30
N PHE A 93 4.57 -12.98 14.24
CA PHE A 93 3.68 -12.15 13.42
C PHE A 93 2.59 -13.00 12.73
N ILE A 94 2.97 -14.08 12.05
CA ILE A 94 2.03 -14.96 11.36
C ILE A 94 1.05 -15.61 12.34
N SER A 95 1.55 -16.07 13.49
CA SER A 95 0.71 -16.65 14.54
C SER A 95 -0.34 -15.65 15.04
N ARG A 96 0.07 -14.39 15.26
CA ARG A 96 -0.85 -13.33 15.69
C ARG A 96 -1.87 -12.97 14.62
N LEU A 97 -1.44 -12.87 13.37
CA LEU A 97 -2.32 -12.61 12.22
C LEU A 97 -3.42 -13.67 12.11
N ARG A 98 -3.06 -14.94 12.18
CA ARG A 98 -4.00 -16.07 12.12
C ARG A 98 -4.97 -16.07 13.30
N LYS A 99 -4.49 -15.72 14.49
CA LYS A 99 -5.32 -15.66 15.70
C LYS A 99 -6.35 -14.52 15.65
N GLU A 100 -6.02 -13.39 15.04
CA GLU A 100 -6.87 -12.21 15.00
C GLU A 100 -7.89 -12.19 13.87
N ASN A 101 -7.61 -12.87 12.76
CA ASN A 101 -8.47 -12.83 11.58
C ASN A 101 -8.58 -14.19 10.91
N GLU A 102 -9.80 -14.73 10.90
CA GLU A 102 -10.12 -16.02 10.31
C GLU A 102 -9.79 -16.13 8.81
N LEU A 103 -9.85 -15.01 8.07
CA LEU A 103 -9.48 -14.97 6.66
C LEU A 103 -8.05 -15.45 6.42
N PHE A 104 -7.15 -15.17 7.37
CA PHE A 104 -5.74 -15.55 7.29
C PHE A 104 -5.40 -16.81 8.10
N ASP A 105 -6.38 -17.38 8.81
CA ASP A 105 -6.20 -18.58 9.62
C ASP A 105 -6.42 -19.86 8.79
N ASN A 106 -5.64 -19.99 7.73
CA ASN A 106 -5.61 -21.17 6.87
C ASN A 106 -4.26 -21.23 6.13
N TYR A 107 -4.01 -22.32 5.43
CA TYR A 107 -2.80 -22.51 4.64
C TYR A 107 -2.97 -22.13 3.16
N MET A 108 -4.04 -21.41 2.83
CA MET A 108 -4.31 -20.95 1.48
C MET A 108 -3.65 -19.61 1.19
N GLN A 109 -3.31 -19.40 -0.08
CA GLN A 109 -2.86 -18.10 -0.58
C GLN A 109 -3.97 -17.07 -0.41
N GLN A 110 -3.60 -15.87 0.07
CA GLN A 110 -4.52 -14.75 0.21
C GLN A 110 -4.10 -13.60 -0.71
N ASP A 111 -5.01 -12.66 -0.93
CA ASP A 111 -4.75 -11.45 -1.70
C ASP A 111 -3.85 -10.50 -0.90
N ALA A 112 -2.70 -10.12 -1.49
CA ALA A 112 -1.75 -9.20 -0.86
C ALA A 112 -2.36 -7.81 -0.58
N HIS A 113 -3.28 -7.33 -1.43
CA HIS A 113 -3.96 -6.05 -1.23
C HIS A 113 -4.92 -6.10 -0.04
N GLU A 114 -5.68 -7.18 0.11
CA GLU A 114 -6.53 -7.39 1.29
C GLU A 114 -5.71 -7.42 2.58
N PHE A 115 -4.54 -8.07 2.54
CA PHE A 115 -3.63 -8.10 3.68
C PHE A 115 -3.08 -6.70 4.00
N LEU A 116 -2.65 -5.94 3.00
CA LEU A 116 -2.17 -4.56 3.19
C LEU A 116 -3.24 -3.69 3.85
N ASN A 117 -4.46 -3.73 3.35
CA ASN A 117 -5.58 -2.98 3.90
C ASN A 117 -5.87 -3.39 5.35
N TYR A 118 -5.93 -4.68 5.61
CA TYR A 118 -6.14 -5.18 6.96
C TYR A 118 -5.06 -4.69 7.92
N LEU A 119 -3.80 -4.79 7.50
CA LEU A 119 -2.65 -4.39 8.32
C LEU A 119 -2.67 -2.89 8.66
N LEU A 120 -2.81 -2.03 7.66
CA LEU A 120 -2.80 -0.58 7.87
C LEU A 120 -3.99 -0.11 8.72
N ASN A 121 -5.19 -0.62 8.45
CA ASN A 121 -6.37 -0.28 9.22
C ASN A 121 -6.29 -0.79 10.67
N THR A 122 -5.79 -2.00 10.87
CA THR A 122 -5.61 -2.57 12.21
C THR A 122 -4.61 -1.75 13.04
N ILE A 123 -3.47 -1.37 12.44
CA ILE A 123 -2.48 -0.52 13.13
C ILE A 123 -3.08 0.85 13.48
N ALA A 124 -3.80 1.47 12.54
CA ALA A 124 -4.47 2.74 12.76
C ALA A 124 -5.47 2.66 13.92
N ASP A 125 -6.30 1.62 13.95
CA ASP A 125 -7.29 1.39 15.01
C ASP A 125 -6.63 1.19 16.39
N LEU A 126 -5.56 0.41 16.45
CA LEU A 126 -4.79 0.20 17.68
C LEU A 126 -4.20 1.51 18.22
N LEU A 127 -3.65 2.33 17.34
CA LEU A 127 -3.07 3.63 17.70
C LEU A 127 -4.15 4.63 18.16
N GLN A 128 -5.33 4.62 17.54
CA GLN A 128 -6.47 5.45 17.96
C GLN A 128 -6.97 5.05 19.35
N GLU A 129 -7.06 3.76 19.62
CA GLU A 129 -7.46 3.25 20.92
C GLU A 129 -6.47 3.66 22.03
N GLU A 130 -5.17 3.60 21.77
CA GLU A 130 -4.14 4.09 22.69
C GLU A 130 -4.32 5.57 23.02
N LYS A 131 -4.58 6.41 22.02
CA LYS A 131 -4.83 7.85 22.23
C LYS A 131 -6.07 8.12 23.06
N LYS A 132 -7.13 7.32 22.91
CA LYS A 132 -8.34 7.42 23.75
C LYS A 132 -8.04 7.08 25.21
N GLN A 133 -7.30 6.01 25.46
CA GLN A 133 -6.93 5.58 26.82
C GLN A 133 -6.05 6.61 27.52
N GLU A 134 -5.08 7.20 26.84
CA GLU A 134 -4.25 8.27 27.39
C GLU A 134 -5.06 9.49 27.81
N LYS A 135 -6.06 9.89 27.00
CA LYS A 135 -6.96 11.00 27.32
C LYS A 135 -7.86 10.71 28.52
N GLN A 136 -8.37 9.49 28.63
CA GLN A 136 -9.21 9.10 29.78
C GLN A 136 -8.40 9.11 31.08
N ASN A 137 -7.17 8.61 31.05
CA ASN A 137 -6.27 8.63 32.20
C ASN A 137 -5.85 10.06 32.58
N GLY A 138 -5.62 10.94 31.61
CA GLY A 138 -5.32 12.35 31.85
C GLY A 138 -6.52 13.14 32.40
N LYS A 139 -7.75 12.81 32.00
CA LYS A 139 -8.99 13.44 32.53
C LYS A 139 -9.30 13.02 33.98
N LEU A 140 -8.99 11.80 34.37
CA LEU A 140 -9.14 11.31 35.72
C LEU A 140 -8.23 12.05 36.73
N GLN A 141 -7.09 12.56 36.28
CA GLN A 141 -6.17 13.35 37.10
C GLN A 141 -6.58 14.83 37.28
N ASN A 142 -7.34 15.41 36.34
CA ASN A 142 -7.65 16.84 36.29
C ASN A 142 -9.11 17.23 36.55
N GLY A 143 -10.00 16.31 36.93
CA GLY A 143 -11.32 16.61 37.53
C GLY A 143 -12.29 17.48 36.70
N SER A 144 -12.10 17.72 35.44
CA SER A 144 -13.03 18.49 34.62
C SER A 144 -13.82 17.60 33.67
N VAL A 145 -15.08 17.37 34.03
CA VAL A 145 -16.09 16.78 33.16
C VAL A 145 -16.47 17.84 32.11
N ARG A 146 -15.88 17.77 30.92
CA ARG A 146 -16.41 18.45 29.74
C ARG A 146 -17.16 17.45 28.90
N SER A 147 -18.35 17.87 28.45
CA SER A 147 -19.28 17.18 27.57
C SER A 147 -18.60 16.31 26.50
N GLU A 148 -19.20 15.15 26.26
CA GLU A 148 -18.91 14.27 25.16
C GLU A 148 -19.01 15.02 23.82
N ASP A 149 -17.91 15.61 23.41
CA ASP A 149 -17.73 16.04 22.04
C ASP A 149 -17.50 14.77 21.22
N HIS A 150 -18.46 14.44 20.35
CA HIS A 150 -18.32 13.40 19.33
C HIS A 150 -17.28 13.85 18.30
N GLN A 151 -16.02 14.00 18.76
CA GLN A 151 -14.92 14.33 17.88
C GLN A 151 -14.59 13.13 17.02
N LYS A 152 -14.45 13.38 15.70
CA LYS A 152 -13.86 12.42 14.77
C LYS A 152 -12.61 11.80 15.36
N PRO A 153 -12.35 10.48 15.15
CA PRO A 153 -11.12 9.85 15.59
C PRO A 153 -9.91 10.66 15.14
N ARG A 154 -8.98 10.94 16.05
CA ARG A 154 -7.78 11.70 15.71
C ARG A 154 -6.89 10.90 14.76
N PRO A 155 -6.28 11.55 13.74
CA PRO A 155 -5.37 10.88 12.87
C PRO A 155 -4.16 10.32 13.64
N THR A 156 -3.71 9.15 13.22
CA THR A 156 -2.52 8.48 13.73
C THR A 156 -1.35 8.71 12.79
N TRP A 157 -0.15 8.22 13.13
CA TRP A 157 0.98 8.29 12.22
C TRP A 157 0.77 7.43 10.95
N VAL A 158 -0.11 6.43 10.96
CA VAL A 158 -0.52 5.72 9.73
C VAL A 158 -1.20 6.68 8.76
N HIS A 159 -2.11 7.51 9.26
CA HIS A 159 -2.79 8.54 8.45
C HIS A 159 -1.81 9.62 7.97
N GLU A 160 -0.87 10.03 8.80
CA GLU A 160 0.16 11.01 8.41
C GLU A 160 1.01 10.52 7.24
N ILE A 161 1.28 9.22 7.17
CA ILE A 161 2.11 8.61 6.13
C ILE A 161 1.32 8.28 4.87
N PHE A 162 0.18 7.60 5.00
CA PHE A 162 -0.53 6.98 3.87
C PHE A 162 -1.79 7.70 3.44
N GLN A 163 -2.39 8.54 4.29
CA GLN A 163 -3.69 9.11 3.97
C GLN A 163 -3.59 10.22 2.93
N GLY A 164 -4.29 10.01 1.83
CA GLY A 164 -4.63 11.04 0.88
C GLY A 164 -6.12 11.33 0.91
N THR A 165 -6.53 12.36 0.19
CA THR A 165 -7.93 12.75 0.06
C THR A 165 -8.25 12.97 -1.41
N LEU A 166 -9.34 12.34 -1.86
CA LEU A 166 -9.97 12.60 -3.15
C LEU A 166 -11.13 13.56 -2.95
N THR A 167 -11.37 14.43 -3.92
CA THR A 167 -12.58 15.25 -3.96
C THR A 167 -13.38 14.92 -5.22
N ASN A 168 -14.65 14.58 -5.02
CA ASN A 168 -15.63 14.44 -6.10
C ASN A 168 -16.30 15.78 -6.32
N GLU A 169 -16.04 16.42 -7.46
CA GLU A 169 -16.64 17.68 -7.85
C GLU A 169 -17.78 17.43 -8.83
N THR A 170 -18.97 17.96 -8.52
CA THR A 170 -20.12 17.95 -9.40
C THR A 170 -20.54 19.39 -9.73
N ARG A 171 -20.47 19.75 -11.01
CA ARG A 171 -20.85 21.07 -11.51
C ARG A 171 -22.19 21.00 -12.22
N CYS A 172 -23.17 21.73 -11.73
CA CYS A 172 -24.43 21.89 -12.43
C CYS A 172 -24.22 22.71 -13.72
N LEU A 173 -24.65 22.20 -14.85
CA LEU A 173 -24.49 22.91 -16.13
C LEU A 173 -25.50 24.06 -16.32
N ASN A 174 -26.54 24.12 -15.50
CA ASN A 174 -27.53 25.21 -15.57
C ASN A 174 -27.09 26.42 -14.75
N CYS A 175 -26.80 26.26 -13.47
CA CYS A 175 -26.44 27.37 -12.57
C CYS A 175 -24.92 27.46 -12.28
N GLU A 176 -24.12 26.54 -12.81
CA GLU A 176 -22.65 26.45 -12.64
C GLU A 176 -22.17 26.27 -11.21
N THR A 177 -23.07 26.03 -10.27
CA THR A 177 -22.71 25.75 -8.88
C THR A 177 -21.95 24.43 -8.79
N VAL A 178 -20.79 24.42 -8.09
CA VAL A 178 -19.97 23.24 -7.83
C VAL A 178 -20.23 22.77 -6.41
N SER A 179 -20.62 21.50 -6.29
CA SER A 179 -20.61 20.80 -5.00
C SER A 179 -19.46 19.78 -4.96
N SER A 180 -18.83 19.65 -3.82
CA SER A 180 -17.71 18.72 -3.66
C SER A 180 -17.90 17.86 -2.42
N LYS A 181 -17.48 16.59 -2.54
CA LYS A 181 -17.47 15.64 -1.45
C LYS A 181 -16.08 15.01 -1.38
N ASP A 182 -15.47 15.11 -0.20
CA ASP A 182 -14.16 14.55 0.05
C ASP A 182 -14.25 13.08 0.53
N GLU A 183 -13.30 12.28 0.08
CA GLU A 183 -13.17 10.88 0.43
C GLU A 183 -11.70 10.57 0.74
N ASP A 184 -11.44 10.05 1.94
CA ASP A 184 -10.09 9.70 2.37
C ASP A 184 -9.71 8.28 1.93
N PHE A 185 -8.43 8.06 1.65
CA PHE A 185 -7.88 6.76 1.29
C PHE A 185 -6.52 6.52 1.97
N LEU A 186 -6.19 5.27 2.26
CA LEU A 186 -4.85 4.83 2.67
C LEU A 186 -4.09 4.19 1.52
N ASP A 187 -4.81 3.62 0.57
CA ASP A 187 -4.31 3.16 -0.72
C ASP A 187 -5.31 3.53 -1.81
N LEU A 188 -4.80 3.72 -3.02
CA LEU A 188 -5.59 4.14 -4.17
C LEU A 188 -5.65 2.99 -5.17
N SER A 189 -6.86 2.49 -5.44
CA SER A 189 -7.08 1.47 -6.47
C SER A 189 -7.33 2.12 -7.82
N VAL A 190 -6.64 1.63 -8.85
CA VAL A 190 -6.79 2.12 -10.22
C VAL A 190 -7.18 0.98 -11.16
N ASP A 191 -8.07 1.27 -12.09
CA ASP A 191 -8.43 0.34 -13.16
C ASP A 191 -7.28 0.22 -14.16
N VAL A 192 -7.05 -0.98 -14.67
CA VAL A 192 -6.02 -1.27 -15.66
C VAL A 192 -6.64 -1.54 -17.03
N GLU A 193 -5.98 -1.04 -18.05
CA GLU A 193 -6.34 -1.23 -19.46
C GLU A 193 -5.24 -1.98 -20.17
N GLN A 194 -5.55 -2.51 -21.35
CA GLN A 194 -4.58 -3.21 -22.17
C GLN A 194 -3.50 -2.25 -22.65
N ASN A 195 -2.23 -2.58 -22.42
CA ASN A 195 -1.05 -1.85 -22.85
C ASN A 195 -1.09 -0.34 -22.49
N THR A 196 -1.05 -0.07 -21.20
CA THR A 196 -1.18 1.27 -20.64
C THR A 196 -0.01 1.64 -19.71
N SER A 197 -0.11 2.79 -19.07
CA SER A 197 0.83 3.25 -18.03
C SER A 197 0.07 3.70 -16.79
N ILE A 198 0.75 3.74 -15.65
CA ILE A 198 0.19 4.29 -14.41
C ILE A 198 -0.24 5.75 -14.59
N THR A 199 0.55 6.53 -15.32
CA THR A 199 0.19 7.93 -15.62
C THR A 199 -1.14 8.02 -16.37
N HIS A 200 -1.35 7.16 -17.35
CA HIS A 200 -2.60 7.11 -18.12
C HIS A 200 -3.78 6.64 -17.24
N CYS A 201 -3.58 5.60 -16.42
CA CYS A 201 -4.61 5.11 -15.50
C CYS A 201 -5.04 6.18 -14.49
N LEU A 202 -4.10 6.94 -13.96
CA LEU A 202 -4.37 8.04 -13.03
C LEU A 202 -5.09 9.21 -13.71
N ARG A 203 -4.79 9.50 -14.96
CA ARG A 203 -5.55 10.50 -15.75
C ARG A 203 -6.97 10.05 -16.00
N GLY A 204 -7.17 8.78 -16.36
CA GLY A 204 -8.50 8.19 -16.55
C GLY A 204 -9.39 8.27 -15.31
N PHE A 205 -8.78 8.20 -14.16
CA PHE A 205 -9.41 8.36 -12.85
C PHE A 205 -10.08 9.75 -12.68
N SER A 206 -9.51 10.77 -13.30
CA SER A 206 -10.00 12.16 -13.24
C SER A 206 -10.76 12.61 -14.50
N ASN A 207 -11.17 11.69 -15.37
CA ASN A 207 -11.98 12.02 -16.54
C ASN A 207 -13.31 12.63 -16.13
N THR A 208 -13.73 13.65 -16.88
CA THR A 208 -15.03 14.29 -16.69
C THR A 208 -16.14 13.37 -17.22
N GLU A 209 -17.08 13.06 -16.36
CA GLU A 209 -18.30 12.33 -16.69
C GLU A 209 -19.46 13.31 -16.79
N THR A 210 -20.25 13.22 -17.88
CA THR A 210 -21.44 14.04 -18.04
C THR A 210 -22.67 13.25 -17.57
N LEU A 211 -23.39 13.80 -16.61
CA LEU A 211 -24.65 13.27 -16.11
C LEU A 211 -25.79 13.88 -16.89
N CYS A 212 -26.43 13.08 -17.73
CA CYS A 212 -27.52 13.54 -18.61
C CYS A 212 -28.64 12.49 -18.71
N SER A 213 -29.73 12.83 -19.37
CA SER A 213 -30.90 11.97 -19.59
C SER A 213 -31.48 11.41 -18.28
N GLU A 214 -31.45 10.10 -18.10
CA GLU A 214 -31.95 9.45 -16.89
C GLU A 214 -31.06 9.62 -15.68
N CYS A 215 -29.76 9.90 -15.90
CA CYS A 215 -28.73 10.07 -14.87
C CYS A 215 -28.52 11.54 -14.45
N LYS A 216 -29.51 12.40 -14.63
CA LYS A 216 -29.40 13.81 -14.23
C LYS A 216 -29.19 13.97 -12.74
N TYR A 217 -28.39 14.99 -12.42
CA TYR A 217 -28.02 15.37 -11.05
C TYR A 217 -29.09 16.29 -10.45
N TYR A 218 -29.49 16.02 -9.21
CA TYR A 218 -30.36 16.96 -8.48
C TYR A 218 -29.52 18.11 -7.92
N CYS A 219 -29.76 19.31 -8.46
CA CYS A 219 -29.08 20.51 -8.03
C CYS A 219 -29.86 21.20 -6.92
N GLU A 220 -29.28 21.39 -5.77
CA GLU A 220 -29.89 22.06 -4.61
C GLU A 220 -30.22 23.54 -4.90
N GLN A 221 -29.39 24.21 -5.69
CA GLN A 221 -29.63 25.62 -6.09
C GLN A 221 -30.78 25.75 -7.09
N CYS A 222 -30.83 24.87 -8.08
CA CYS A 222 -31.91 24.85 -9.07
C CYS A 222 -33.19 24.21 -8.53
N ARG A 223 -33.10 23.45 -7.43
CA ARG A 223 -34.17 22.63 -6.84
C ARG A 223 -34.84 21.69 -7.85
N SER A 224 -34.05 21.18 -8.78
CA SER A 224 -34.50 20.32 -9.85
C SER A 224 -33.35 19.47 -10.39
N LYS A 225 -33.68 18.40 -11.13
CA LYS A 225 -32.70 17.60 -11.84
C LYS A 225 -32.14 18.39 -13.02
N GLN A 226 -30.82 18.50 -13.09
CA GLN A 226 -30.09 19.20 -14.14
C GLN A 226 -29.01 18.31 -14.73
N GLU A 227 -28.60 18.62 -15.94
CA GLU A 227 -27.38 18.09 -16.50
C GLU A 227 -26.17 18.61 -15.71
N ALA A 228 -25.18 17.75 -15.45
CA ALA A 228 -24.04 18.09 -14.66
C ALA A 228 -22.78 17.40 -15.19
N GLN A 229 -21.64 17.95 -14.82
CA GLN A 229 -20.33 17.31 -15.03
C GLN A 229 -19.74 16.91 -13.70
N LYS A 230 -19.27 15.67 -13.62
CA LYS A 230 -18.65 15.08 -12.44
C LYS A 230 -17.23 14.69 -12.76
N ARG A 231 -16.30 15.01 -11.86
CA ARG A 231 -14.93 14.50 -11.94
C ARG A 231 -14.32 14.32 -10.56
N MET A 232 -13.31 13.46 -10.49
CA MET A 232 -12.57 13.18 -9.28
C MET A 232 -11.17 13.78 -9.38
N ARG A 233 -10.70 14.41 -8.31
CA ARG A 233 -9.37 15.01 -8.22
C ARG A 233 -8.70 14.65 -6.91
N VAL A 234 -7.38 14.73 -6.89
CA VAL A 234 -6.60 14.54 -5.67
C VAL A 234 -6.47 15.85 -4.93
N LYS A 235 -6.99 15.91 -3.71
CA LYS A 235 -6.94 17.09 -2.83
C LYS A 235 -5.76 17.06 -1.88
N LYS A 236 -5.45 15.89 -1.32
CA LYS A 236 -4.31 15.69 -0.43
C LYS A 236 -3.45 14.54 -0.96
N LEU A 237 -2.16 14.82 -1.11
CA LEU A 237 -1.16 13.87 -1.55
C LEU A 237 -0.46 13.26 -0.34
N PRO A 238 -0.51 11.93 -0.15
CA PRO A 238 0.14 11.27 1.00
C PRO A 238 1.67 11.30 0.89
N MET A 239 2.34 11.07 2.00
CA MET A 239 3.80 10.91 2.04
C MET A 239 4.22 9.62 1.31
N ILE A 240 3.51 8.53 1.55
CA ILE A 240 3.62 7.26 0.79
C ILE A 240 2.32 7.07 0.01
N LEU A 241 2.43 7.02 -1.31
CA LEU A 241 1.32 6.71 -2.19
C LEU A 241 1.35 5.21 -2.52
N ALA A 242 0.41 4.46 -1.98
CA ALA A 242 0.22 3.05 -2.30
C ALA A 242 -0.82 2.93 -3.41
N LEU A 243 -0.41 2.45 -4.58
CA LEU A 243 -1.27 2.25 -5.74
C LEU A 243 -1.55 0.77 -5.93
N HIS A 244 -2.81 0.40 -5.86
CA HIS A 244 -3.29 -0.94 -6.15
C HIS A 244 -3.80 -1.03 -7.57
N LEU A 245 -3.22 -1.90 -8.39
CA LEU A 245 -3.67 -2.17 -9.75
C LEU A 245 -4.76 -3.23 -9.70
N LYS A 246 -5.98 -2.89 -10.14
CA LYS A 246 -7.12 -3.80 -10.16
C LYS A 246 -6.98 -4.85 -11.27
N ARG A 247 -6.05 -5.77 -11.11
CA ARG A 247 -5.77 -6.82 -12.09
C ARG A 247 -6.73 -8.01 -12.01
N PHE A 248 -7.39 -8.21 -10.87
CA PHE A 248 -8.28 -9.35 -10.68
C PHE A 248 -9.73 -8.94 -10.90
N LYS A 249 -10.33 -9.48 -11.96
CA LYS A 249 -11.71 -9.23 -12.35
C LYS A 249 -12.52 -10.51 -12.20
N TYR A 250 -13.66 -10.42 -11.51
CA TYR A 250 -14.60 -11.53 -11.45
C TYR A 250 -15.36 -11.64 -12.78
N MET A 251 -15.35 -12.83 -13.36
CA MET A 251 -16.03 -13.13 -14.61
C MET A 251 -17.27 -14.00 -14.30
N ASP A 252 -18.45 -13.39 -14.38
CA ASP A 252 -19.72 -14.08 -14.07
C ASP A 252 -19.94 -15.34 -14.93
N GLN A 253 -19.57 -15.27 -16.19
CA GLN A 253 -19.68 -16.39 -17.13
C GLN A 253 -18.82 -17.60 -16.74
N LEU A 254 -17.70 -17.36 -16.07
CA LEU A 254 -16.75 -18.40 -15.68
C LEU A 254 -16.83 -18.74 -14.17
N HIS A 255 -17.63 -18.01 -13.42
CA HIS A 255 -17.75 -18.12 -11.95
C HIS A 255 -16.40 -18.10 -11.21
N ARG A 256 -15.44 -17.29 -11.71
CA ARG A 256 -14.11 -17.18 -11.14
C ARG A 256 -13.46 -15.82 -11.44
N TYR A 257 -12.43 -15.50 -10.66
CA TYR A 257 -11.56 -14.37 -10.95
C TYR A 257 -10.64 -14.70 -12.13
N THR A 258 -10.44 -13.69 -12.98
CA THR A 258 -9.45 -13.71 -14.05
C THR A 258 -8.44 -12.61 -13.81
N LYS A 259 -7.17 -12.91 -14.01
CA LYS A 259 -6.12 -11.90 -13.91
C LYS A 259 -5.97 -11.14 -15.22
N LEU A 260 -6.06 -9.80 -15.14
CA LEU A 260 -5.72 -8.91 -16.22
C LEU A 260 -4.19 -8.69 -16.21
N SER A 261 -3.48 -9.56 -16.90
CA SER A 261 -2.01 -9.54 -16.98
C SER A 261 -1.48 -8.48 -17.95
N TYR A 262 -2.29 -7.48 -18.27
CA TYR A 262 -1.95 -6.40 -19.19
C TYR A 262 -0.66 -5.71 -18.80
N ARG A 263 0.08 -5.26 -19.82
CA ARG A 263 1.25 -4.41 -19.61
C ARG A 263 0.83 -3.05 -19.09
N VAL A 264 1.24 -2.75 -17.87
CA VAL A 264 1.08 -1.45 -17.25
C VAL A 264 2.46 -0.93 -16.88
N VAL A 265 2.93 0.07 -17.60
CA VAL A 265 4.21 0.73 -17.30
C VAL A 265 4.07 1.56 -16.05
N PHE A 266 4.98 1.37 -15.10
CA PHE A 266 5.06 2.22 -13.92
C PHE A 266 6.41 2.95 -13.89
N PRO A 267 6.40 4.30 -13.82
CA PRO A 267 7.63 5.08 -13.86
C PRO A 267 8.39 5.00 -12.54
N LEU A 268 9.69 5.22 -12.60
CA LEU A 268 10.54 5.35 -11.39
C LEU A 268 10.27 6.65 -10.64
N GLU A 269 9.85 7.69 -11.36
CA GLU A 269 9.44 8.99 -10.82
C GLU A 269 8.00 9.28 -11.21
N LEU A 270 7.19 9.75 -10.27
CA LEU A 270 5.79 10.02 -10.49
C LEU A 270 5.41 11.41 -9.98
N ARG A 271 4.68 12.16 -10.81
CA ARG A 271 3.98 13.39 -10.44
C ARG A 271 2.52 13.25 -10.80
N LEU A 272 1.63 13.63 -9.86
CA LEU A 272 0.20 13.63 -10.11
C LEU A 272 -0.21 14.96 -10.73
N PHE A 273 -0.88 14.91 -11.88
CA PHE A 273 -1.35 16.10 -12.61
C PHE A 273 -2.85 16.40 -12.40
N ASN A 274 -3.55 15.50 -11.73
CA ASN A 274 -4.98 15.55 -11.50
C ASN A 274 -5.35 16.06 -10.11
N THR A 275 -4.60 17.04 -9.64
CA THR A 275 -4.80 17.68 -8.34
C THR A 275 -5.93 18.74 -8.40
N SER A 276 -6.65 18.91 -7.29
CA SER A 276 -7.65 19.97 -7.15
C SER A 276 -6.98 21.35 -7.01
N GLY A 277 -7.72 22.42 -7.28
CA GLY A 277 -7.18 23.78 -7.18
C GLY A 277 -6.76 24.20 -5.77
N ASP A 278 -7.35 23.57 -4.75
CA ASP A 278 -7.03 23.77 -3.33
C ASP A 278 -6.14 22.66 -2.75
N ALA A 279 -5.48 21.86 -3.61
CA ALA A 279 -4.63 20.76 -3.18
C ALA A 279 -3.43 21.25 -2.34
N THR A 280 -3.13 20.49 -1.30
CA THR A 280 -1.88 20.66 -0.53
C THR A 280 -0.74 19.97 -1.29
N ASN A 281 0.36 20.69 -1.52
CA ASN A 281 1.56 20.21 -2.22
C ASN A 281 1.25 19.60 -3.61
N PRO A 282 0.58 20.32 -4.53
CA PRO A 282 0.16 19.77 -5.83
C PRO A 282 1.32 19.33 -6.73
N ASP A 283 2.51 19.88 -6.52
CA ASP A 283 3.73 19.57 -7.29
C ASP A 283 4.60 18.49 -6.65
N ARG A 284 4.08 17.78 -5.65
CA ARG A 284 4.83 16.73 -4.95
C ARG A 284 5.32 15.66 -5.92
N LEU A 285 6.63 15.41 -5.87
CA LEU A 285 7.30 14.40 -6.68
C LEU A 285 7.54 13.13 -5.86
N TYR A 286 7.24 12.00 -6.47
CA TYR A 286 7.37 10.68 -5.87
C TYR A 286 8.44 9.85 -6.55
N ASP A 287 9.17 9.07 -5.75
CA ASP A 287 10.06 8.00 -6.23
C ASP A 287 9.47 6.64 -5.94
N LEU A 288 9.57 5.72 -6.89
CA LEU A 288 9.19 4.32 -6.69
C LEU A 288 10.15 3.66 -5.71
N VAL A 289 9.65 3.13 -4.61
CA VAL A 289 10.47 2.48 -3.57
C VAL A 289 10.23 0.99 -3.45
N ALA A 290 9.06 0.51 -3.80
CA ALA A 290 8.74 -0.92 -3.75
C ALA A 290 7.60 -1.28 -4.69
N VAL A 291 7.61 -2.52 -5.16
CA VAL A 291 6.53 -3.11 -5.95
C VAL A 291 6.25 -4.52 -5.46
N VAL A 292 5.03 -4.77 -5.03
CA VAL A 292 4.53 -6.13 -4.82
C VAL A 292 4.11 -6.70 -6.17
N VAL A 293 4.69 -7.82 -6.56
CA VAL A 293 4.52 -8.47 -7.85
C VAL A 293 3.77 -9.78 -7.64
N HIS A 294 2.80 -10.04 -8.51
CA HIS A 294 2.05 -11.29 -8.53
C HIS A 294 2.35 -12.10 -9.79
N CYS A 295 2.56 -13.40 -9.62
CA CYS A 295 2.65 -14.39 -10.69
C CYS A 295 1.54 -15.42 -10.50
N GLY A 296 0.71 -15.64 -11.53
CA GLY A 296 -0.38 -16.60 -11.47
C GLY A 296 -1.67 -16.06 -12.09
N SER A 297 -2.75 -16.81 -11.95
CA SER A 297 -4.02 -16.56 -12.64
C SER A 297 -5.12 -15.93 -11.78
N GLY A 298 -4.96 -15.89 -10.47
CA GLY A 298 -5.98 -15.37 -9.55
C GLY A 298 -5.39 -14.85 -8.24
N PRO A 299 -6.17 -14.09 -7.44
CA PRO A 299 -5.67 -13.44 -6.23
C PRO A 299 -5.26 -14.43 -5.14
N ASN A 300 -5.94 -15.58 -5.09
CA ASN A 300 -5.72 -16.65 -4.10
C ASN A 300 -4.90 -17.81 -4.67
N ARG A 301 -4.18 -17.57 -5.75
CA ARG A 301 -3.35 -18.55 -6.45
C ARG A 301 -2.05 -17.91 -6.89
N GLY A 302 -1.06 -18.74 -7.20
CA GLY A 302 0.22 -18.29 -7.69
C GLY A 302 1.16 -17.86 -6.58
N HIS A 303 1.96 -16.83 -6.84
CA HIS A 303 3.05 -16.43 -5.96
C HIS A 303 3.23 -14.92 -5.93
N TYR A 304 3.60 -14.39 -4.77
CA TYR A 304 3.95 -12.98 -4.59
C TYR A 304 5.42 -12.82 -4.28
N ILE A 305 6.04 -11.85 -4.91
CA ILE A 305 7.40 -11.39 -4.62
C ILE A 305 7.40 -9.87 -4.46
N THR A 306 8.50 -9.30 -3.99
CA THR A 306 8.65 -7.85 -3.85
C THR A 306 9.97 -7.40 -4.41
N ILE A 307 9.97 -6.33 -5.20
CA ILE A 307 11.17 -5.60 -5.56
C ILE A 307 11.22 -4.29 -4.78
N VAL A 308 12.39 -3.94 -4.27
CA VAL A 308 12.59 -2.71 -3.49
C VAL A 308 13.83 -1.96 -3.96
N LYS A 309 13.79 -0.64 -3.86
CA LYS A 309 14.95 0.22 -4.05
C LYS A 309 15.58 0.51 -2.69
N SER A 310 16.86 0.24 -2.58
CA SER A 310 17.64 0.53 -1.39
C SER A 310 19.00 1.09 -1.78
N HIS A 311 19.32 2.31 -1.33
CA HIS A 311 20.62 2.96 -1.53
C HIS A 311 21.14 2.96 -2.98
N GLY A 312 20.26 3.18 -3.93
CA GLY A 312 20.60 3.31 -5.36
C GLY A 312 20.61 2.02 -6.16
N PHE A 313 20.33 0.88 -5.56
CA PHE A 313 20.17 -0.39 -6.27
C PHE A 313 18.85 -1.07 -5.96
N TRP A 314 18.48 -2.04 -6.80
CA TRP A 314 17.22 -2.78 -6.67
C TRP A 314 17.47 -4.20 -6.16
N LEU A 315 16.61 -4.65 -5.25
CA LEU A 315 16.61 -5.99 -4.68
C LEU A 315 15.27 -6.68 -4.92
N LEU A 316 15.33 -7.98 -5.15
CA LEU A 316 14.16 -8.85 -5.24
C LEU A 316 14.12 -9.73 -3.99
N PHE A 317 12.99 -9.72 -3.30
CA PHE A 317 12.68 -10.58 -2.16
C PHE A 317 11.66 -11.63 -2.58
N ASP A 318 12.05 -12.86 -2.58
CA ASP A 318 11.21 -14.04 -2.85
C ASP A 318 11.25 -14.94 -1.61
N ASP A 319 10.34 -14.68 -0.66
CA ASP A 319 10.32 -15.30 0.66
C ASP A 319 11.70 -15.23 1.34
N ASP A 320 12.39 -16.37 1.49
CA ASP A 320 13.71 -16.48 2.12
C ASP A 320 14.88 -16.13 1.19
N ILE A 321 14.62 -15.89 -0.09
CA ILE A 321 15.64 -15.57 -1.08
C ILE A 321 15.68 -14.05 -1.30
N VAL A 322 16.89 -13.49 -1.29
CA VAL A 322 17.14 -12.08 -1.61
C VAL A 322 18.18 -12.00 -2.72
N GLU A 323 17.84 -11.30 -3.80
CA GLU A 323 18.70 -11.14 -4.97
C GLU A 323 18.82 -9.68 -5.37
N LYS A 324 20.00 -9.29 -5.87
CA LYS A 324 20.17 -7.99 -6.53
C LYS A 324 19.70 -8.12 -7.98
N ILE A 325 18.95 -7.13 -8.45
CA ILE A 325 18.50 -7.05 -9.83
C ILE A 325 18.94 -5.73 -10.48
N ASP A 326 19.11 -5.72 -11.80
CA ASP A 326 19.35 -4.50 -12.53
C ASP A 326 18.07 -3.66 -12.66
N ALA A 327 18.21 -2.34 -12.71
CA ALA A 327 17.07 -1.44 -12.89
C ALA A 327 16.26 -1.75 -14.14
N GLN A 328 16.90 -2.25 -15.22
CA GLN A 328 16.21 -2.67 -16.45
C GLN A 328 15.32 -3.89 -16.25
N ALA A 329 15.64 -4.77 -15.30
CA ALA A 329 14.82 -5.94 -14.99
C ALA A 329 13.45 -5.58 -14.44
N ILE A 330 13.25 -4.36 -13.95
CA ILE A 330 11.95 -3.86 -13.49
C ILE A 330 10.91 -3.89 -14.60
N GLU A 331 11.33 -3.67 -15.86
CA GLU A 331 10.44 -3.71 -17.03
C GLU A 331 9.78 -5.07 -17.24
N GLU A 332 10.41 -6.15 -16.78
CA GLU A 332 9.83 -7.51 -16.83
C GLU A 332 8.55 -7.63 -16.00
N PHE A 333 8.37 -6.76 -15.01
CA PHE A 333 7.20 -6.75 -14.13
C PHE A 333 6.07 -5.83 -14.59
N TYR A 334 6.18 -5.25 -15.77
CA TYR A 334 5.09 -4.43 -16.33
C TYR A 334 3.87 -5.27 -16.76
N GLY A 335 4.07 -6.50 -17.17
CA GLY A 335 3.04 -7.40 -17.67
C GLY A 335 3.17 -7.70 -19.16
N LEU A 336 2.13 -8.31 -19.73
CA LEU A 336 2.15 -8.83 -21.10
C LEU A 336 1.50 -7.90 -22.12
N THR A 337 2.09 -7.83 -23.32
CA THR A 337 1.56 -7.03 -24.43
C THR A 337 0.58 -7.79 -25.32
N SER A 338 0.71 -9.12 -25.45
CA SER A 338 0.06 -9.87 -26.52
C SER A 338 -0.79 -11.06 -26.11
N ASP A 339 -0.52 -11.71 -25.02
CA ASP A 339 -1.27 -12.91 -24.62
C ASP A 339 -1.55 -12.93 -23.12
N ILE A 340 -2.75 -12.48 -22.77
CA ILE A 340 -3.23 -12.42 -21.40
C ILE A 340 -3.53 -13.80 -20.78
N SER A 341 -3.54 -14.87 -21.61
CA SER A 341 -3.74 -16.23 -21.12
C SER A 341 -2.48 -16.82 -20.50
N LYS A 342 -1.31 -16.24 -20.77
CA LYS A 342 -0.05 -16.68 -20.18
C LYS A 342 0.12 -16.07 -18.80
N ASN A 343 0.53 -16.89 -17.84
CA ASN A 343 0.91 -16.41 -16.53
C ASN A 343 2.13 -15.51 -16.63
N SER A 344 2.02 -14.29 -16.15
CA SER A 344 3.13 -13.35 -16.07
C SER A 344 3.33 -12.83 -14.68
N GLU A 345 4.56 -12.55 -14.36
CA GLU A 345 4.90 -11.72 -13.22
C GLU A 345 4.54 -10.27 -13.55
N SER A 346 3.66 -9.67 -12.78
CA SER A 346 3.21 -8.31 -13.04
C SER A 346 3.01 -7.51 -11.75
N GLY A 347 3.37 -6.23 -11.80
CA GLY A 347 3.21 -5.31 -10.68
C GLY A 347 1.76 -5.26 -10.24
N TYR A 348 1.54 -5.39 -8.95
CA TYR A 348 0.22 -5.45 -8.33
C TYR A 348 -0.04 -4.29 -7.38
N ILE A 349 0.91 -4.01 -6.49
CA ILE A 349 0.86 -2.86 -5.59
C ILE A 349 2.15 -2.08 -5.75
N LEU A 350 2.05 -0.78 -6.03
CA LEU A 350 3.17 0.13 -6.19
C LEU A 350 3.26 1.05 -4.98
N PHE A 351 4.46 1.21 -4.44
CA PHE A 351 4.72 2.13 -3.33
C PHE A 351 5.63 3.26 -3.81
N TYR A 352 5.08 4.47 -3.82
CA TYR A 352 5.79 5.69 -4.17
C TYR A 352 6.00 6.54 -2.92
N GLN A 353 7.20 7.02 -2.72
CA GLN A 353 7.56 7.87 -1.58
C GLN A 353 7.83 9.30 -2.04
N SER A 354 7.24 10.29 -1.38
CA SER A 354 7.50 11.69 -1.68
C SER A 354 8.95 12.07 -1.31
N ARG A 355 9.51 12.99 -2.09
CA ARG A 355 10.88 13.51 -1.85
C ARG A 355 10.96 14.49 -0.70
N ASP A 356 9.84 15.02 -0.26
CA ASP A 356 9.75 16.05 0.79
C ASP A 356 9.94 15.46 2.19
#